data_5a0a46b9078fe32a175b501c1681cef0
#
_entry.id   5a0a46b9078fe32a175b501c1681cef0
#
_cell.length_a   1.000
_cell.length_b   1.000
_cell.length_c   1.000
_cell.angle_alpha   90.00
_cell.angle_beta   90.00
_cell.angle_gamma   90.00
#
_symmetry.space_group_name_H-M   'P 1'
#
loop_
_entity.id
_entity.type
_entity.pdbx_description
1 polymer ?
#
loop_
_entity_poly.entity_id
_entity_poly.type
_entity_poly.pdbx_seq_one_letter_code
_entity_poly.pdbx_strand_id
1 'polypeptide(L)'
;MKKDNTIYIGLDTHKKFHHVAYIEDGRGKTAVGKIPGSKVALSKLVRKLQSKFPNATLLFVYEAGPCGFWIYRHITSLGHHCYVVSPSKIPKTPGDRVKTDRLDAIKLARLLKAEELTHIYVPEEEDEVVRDLSRLLEVAMLDLNDARKRL
;
A
#
# COMPACT_ATOMS: atom_id res chain seq x y z
N MET A 1 20.09 24.10 -7.34
CA MET A 1 19.44 22.79 -7.47
C MET A 1 17.99 22.93 -7.01
N LYS A 2 17.03 22.69 -7.88
CA LYS A 2 15.63 22.51 -7.43
C LYS A 2 15.62 21.27 -6.56
N LYS A 3 15.34 21.40 -5.26
CA LYS A 3 14.96 20.26 -4.43
C LYS A 3 13.71 19.67 -5.08
N ASP A 4 13.79 18.45 -5.52
CA ASP A 4 12.61 17.73 -6.01
C ASP A 4 11.60 17.71 -4.86
N ASN A 5 10.50 18.42 -5.05
CA ASN A 5 9.43 18.45 -4.08
C ASN A 5 8.71 17.10 -4.16
N THR A 6 9.01 16.22 -3.22
CA THR A 6 8.43 14.88 -3.16
C THR A 6 7.40 14.80 -2.05
N ILE A 7 6.25 14.23 -2.37
CA ILE A 7 5.19 13.93 -1.40
C ILE A 7 5.17 12.42 -1.19
N TYR A 8 5.37 12.01 0.05
CA TYR A 8 5.36 10.61 0.47
C TYR A 8 3.99 10.26 1.03
N ILE A 9 3.30 9.31 0.41
CA ILE A 9 1.92 8.95 0.71
C ILE A 9 1.85 7.51 1.18
N GLY A 10 1.47 7.31 2.44
CA GLY A 10 1.18 6.00 3.02
C GLY A 10 -0.32 5.71 2.97
N LEU A 11 -0.66 4.50 2.54
CA LEU A 11 -2.03 4.01 2.50
C LEU A 11 -2.13 2.78 3.41
N ASP A 12 -2.95 2.87 4.45
CA ASP A 12 -3.41 1.70 5.18
C ASP A 12 -4.70 1.20 4.54
N THR A 13 -4.60 0.06 3.85
CA THR A 13 -5.61 -0.40 2.92
C THR A 13 -6.56 -1.41 3.54
N HIS A 14 -7.85 -1.09 3.49
CA HIS A 14 -8.95 -1.98 3.85
C HIS A 14 -9.87 -2.20 2.65
N LYS A 15 -10.63 -3.27 2.67
CA LYS A 15 -11.54 -3.61 1.56
C LYS A 15 -12.55 -2.50 1.24
N LYS A 16 -13.07 -1.81 2.26
CA LYS A 16 -14.13 -0.80 2.09
C LYS A 16 -13.61 0.63 2.09
N PHE A 17 -12.45 0.88 2.67
CA PHE A 17 -11.87 2.22 2.80
C PHE A 17 -10.34 2.14 2.93
N HIS A 18 -9.68 3.26 2.74
CA HIS A 18 -8.25 3.41 2.99
C HIS A 18 -8.00 4.61 3.90
N HIS A 19 -7.14 4.45 4.91
CA HIS A 19 -6.55 5.58 5.60
C HIS A 19 -5.35 6.08 4.80
N VAL A 20 -5.26 7.39 4.67
CA VAL A 20 -4.23 8.07 3.87
C VAL A 20 -3.46 9.01 4.77
N ALA A 21 -2.15 8.91 4.75
CA ALA A 21 -1.29 9.91 5.35
C ALA A 21 -0.27 10.37 4.31
N TYR A 22 0.02 11.66 4.25
CA TYR A 22 1.09 12.15 3.40
C TYR A 22 1.99 13.15 4.12
N ILE A 23 3.25 13.13 3.74
CA ILE A 23 4.31 13.96 4.29
C ILE A 23 4.94 14.74 3.13
N GLU A 24 4.98 16.05 3.28
CA GLU A 24 5.66 16.96 2.38
C GLU A 24 7.15 17.00 2.72
N ASP A 25 8.02 16.84 1.71
CA ASP A 25 9.45 16.98 1.90
C ASP A 25 9.80 18.45 2.24
N GLY A 26 10.55 18.64 3.30
CA GLY A 26 10.97 19.97 3.76
C GLY A 26 10.08 20.68 4.78
N ARG A 27 8.81 20.30 4.96
CA ARG A 27 7.91 20.93 5.94
C ARG A 27 7.54 20.07 7.14
N GLY A 28 7.76 18.75 7.06
CA GLY A 28 7.49 17.83 8.15
C GLY A 28 6.01 17.71 8.56
N LYS A 29 5.10 18.43 7.89
CA LYS A 29 3.67 18.36 8.16
C LYS A 29 3.09 17.05 7.64
N THR A 30 2.44 16.32 8.54
CA THR A 30 1.69 15.12 8.21
C THR A 30 0.22 15.46 8.12
N ALA A 31 -0.39 15.24 6.96
CA ALA A 31 -1.83 15.31 6.78
C ALA A 31 -2.41 13.90 6.72
N VAL A 32 -3.60 13.73 7.27
CA VAL A 32 -4.27 12.43 7.39
C VAL A 32 -5.71 12.54 6.89
N GLY A 33 -6.17 11.51 6.22
CA GLY A 33 -7.53 11.41 5.72
C GLY A 33 -8.00 9.97 5.60
N LYS A 34 -9.25 9.81 5.21
CA LYS A 34 -9.90 8.54 4.91
C LYS A 34 -10.64 8.65 3.59
N ILE A 35 -10.48 7.68 2.74
CA ILE A 35 -11.16 7.62 1.44
C ILE A 35 -11.88 6.27 1.26
N PRO A 36 -12.95 6.19 0.46
CA PRO A 36 -13.55 4.92 0.06
C PRO A 36 -12.53 4.02 -0.66
N GLY A 37 -12.69 2.70 -0.52
CA GLY A 37 -11.83 1.68 -1.16
C GLY A 37 -12.18 1.45 -2.62
N SER A 38 -12.14 2.49 -3.46
CA SER A 38 -12.49 2.42 -4.87
C SER A 38 -11.49 3.13 -5.78
N LYS A 39 -11.43 2.71 -7.03
CA LYS A 39 -10.60 3.37 -8.07
C LYS A 39 -10.96 4.85 -8.23
N VAL A 40 -12.26 5.17 -8.18
CA VAL A 40 -12.74 6.56 -8.31
C VAL A 40 -12.24 7.43 -7.17
N ALA A 41 -12.34 6.95 -5.92
CA ALA A 41 -11.86 7.67 -4.75
C ALA A 41 -10.34 7.87 -4.78
N LEU A 42 -9.60 6.85 -5.21
CA LEU A 42 -8.15 6.92 -5.35
C LEU A 42 -7.74 7.92 -6.45
N SER A 43 -8.42 7.94 -7.59
CA SER A 43 -8.20 8.93 -8.65
C SER A 43 -8.49 10.36 -8.17
N LYS A 44 -9.53 10.56 -7.39
CA LYS A 44 -9.84 11.86 -6.76
C LYS A 44 -8.74 12.31 -5.80
N LEU A 45 -8.21 11.39 -5.00
CA LEU A 45 -7.08 11.66 -4.10
C LEU A 45 -5.85 12.12 -4.89
N VAL A 46 -5.49 11.38 -5.94
CA VAL A 46 -4.34 11.72 -6.80
C VAL A 46 -4.50 13.12 -7.40
N ARG A 47 -5.66 13.43 -7.98
CA ARG A 47 -5.93 14.77 -8.55
C ARG A 47 -5.86 15.87 -7.50
N LYS A 48 -6.40 15.63 -6.31
CA LYS A 48 -6.34 16.58 -5.19
C LYS A 48 -4.89 16.88 -4.78
N LEU A 49 -4.06 15.84 -4.69
CA LEU A 49 -2.65 16.01 -4.35
C LEU A 49 -1.87 16.70 -5.46
N GLN A 50 -2.13 16.38 -6.74
CA GLN A 50 -1.54 17.06 -7.88
C GLN A 50 -1.91 18.55 -7.92
N SER A 51 -3.17 18.89 -7.65
CA SER A 51 -3.63 20.29 -7.59
C SER A 51 -3.01 21.05 -6.44
N LYS A 52 -2.83 20.38 -5.29
CA LYS A 52 -2.19 20.98 -4.13
C LYS A 52 -0.68 21.15 -4.30
N PHE A 53 -0.05 20.22 -4.99
CA PHE A 53 1.40 20.14 -5.20
C PHE A 53 1.73 19.97 -6.69
N PRO A 54 1.51 20.99 -7.53
CA PRO A 54 1.53 20.84 -9.01
C PRO A 54 2.88 20.43 -9.59
N ASN A 55 3.97 20.70 -8.87
CA ASN A 55 5.34 20.37 -9.31
C ASN A 55 5.99 19.27 -8.45
N ALA A 56 5.20 18.52 -7.71
CA ALA A 56 5.71 17.47 -6.83
C ALA A 56 5.66 16.09 -7.47
N THR A 57 6.64 15.27 -7.14
CA THR A 57 6.59 13.84 -7.38
C THR A 57 5.77 13.16 -6.28
N LEU A 58 4.74 12.42 -6.66
CA LEU A 58 3.93 11.65 -5.72
C LEU A 58 4.44 10.21 -5.63
N LEU A 59 4.86 9.81 -4.43
CA LEU A 59 5.30 8.45 -4.11
C LEU A 59 4.30 7.81 -3.15
N PHE A 60 3.69 6.72 -3.57
CA PHE A 60 2.71 5.97 -2.78
C PHE A 60 3.32 4.68 -2.24
N VAL A 61 2.87 4.26 -1.08
CA VAL A 61 3.20 2.96 -0.50
C VAL A 61 2.01 2.39 0.26
N TYR A 62 1.82 1.08 0.14
CA TYR A 62 0.89 0.33 0.98
C TYR A 62 1.42 -1.06 1.29
N GLU A 63 0.84 -1.67 2.33
CA GLU A 63 1.18 -3.01 2.78
C GLU A 63 0.40 -4.05 1.98
N ALA A 64 1.09 -5.10 1.52
CA ALA A 64 0.45 -6.23 0.84
C ALA A 64 -0.57 -6.90 1.76
N GLY A 65 -1.78 -7.08 1.27
CA GLY A 65 -2.89 -7.60 2.04
C GLY A 65 -4.11 -7.95 1.19
N PRO A 66 -5.32 -7.94 1.78
CA PRO A 66 -6.54 -8.39 1.11
C PRO A 66 -6.91 -7.61 -0.16
N CYS A 67 -6.41 -6.40 -0.32
CA CYS A 67 -6.65 -5.58 -1.51
C CYS A 67 -5.81 -6.01 -2.72
N GLY A 68 -4.84 -6.92 -2.57
CA GLY A 68 -3.99 -7.34 -3.68
C GLY A 68 -3.20 -6.19 -4.30
N PHE A 69 -3.07 -6.19 -5.62
CA PHE A 69 -2.23 -5.25 -6.36
C PHE A 69 -3.01 -4.24 -7.23
N TRP A 70 -4.33 -4.19 -7.14
CA TRP A 70 -5.11 -3.27 -7.96
C TRP A 70 -4.78 -1.80 -7.69
N ILE A 71 -4.46 -1.45 -6.43
CA ILE A 71 -4.07 -0.10 -6.02
C ILE A 71 -2.76 0.30 -6.71
N TYR A 72 -1.76 -0.58 -6.66
CA TYR A 72 -0.49 -0.40 -7.37
C TYR A 72 -0.71 -0.16 -8.86
N ARG A 73 -1.47 -1.04 -9.53
CA ARG A 73 -1.74 -0.94 -10.96
C ARG A 73 -2.49 0.33 -11.31
N HIS A 74 -3.46 0.71 -10.48
CA HIS A 74 -4.23 1.93 -10.70
C HIS A 74 -3.38 3.20 -10.55
N ILE A 75 -2.58 3.31 -9.51
CA ILE A 75 -1.69 4.46 -9.29
C ILE A 75 -0.63 4.56 -10.39
N THR A 76 -0.02 3.46 -10.79
CA THR A 76 0.96 3.43 -11.87
C THR A 76 0.35 3.78 -13.22
N SER A 77 -0.89 3.37 -13.48
CA SER A 77 -1.62 3.76 -14.70
C SER A 77 -1.91 5.27 -14.78
N LEU A 78 -1.98 5.94 -13.62
CA LEU A 78 -2.11 7.40 -13.54
C LEU A 78 -0.76 8.14 -13.67
N GLY A 79 0.34 7.42 -13.88
CA GLY A 79 1.68 7.99 -14.08
C GLY A 79 2.45 8.30 -12.80
N HIS A 80 2.05 7.72 -11.67
CA HIS A 80 2.70 7.91 -10.38
C HIS A 80 3.43 6.65 -9.90
N HIS A 81 4.35 6.83 -8.96
CA HIS A 81 5.09 5.73 -8.35
C HIS A 81 4.31 5.13 -7.18
N CYS A 82 4.24 3.81 -7.13
CA CYS A 82 3.62 3.09 -6.03
C CYS A 82 4.50 1.90 -5.63
N TYR A 83 4.71 1.75 -4.34
CA TYR A 83 5.46 0.63 -3.75
C TYR A 83 4.53 -0.23 -2.93
N VAL A 84 4.73 -1.53 -3.00
CA VAL A 84 4.05 -2.51 -2.15
C VAL A 84 5.08 -3.13 -1.23
N VAL A 85 4.79 -3.19 0.05
CA VAL A 85 5.71 -3.73 1.06
C VAL A 85 5.10 -4.94 1.75
N SER A 86 5.96 -5.88 2.13
CA SER A 86 5.50 -7.04 2.90
C SER A 86 5.37 -6.67 4.38
N PRO A 87 4.28 -7.07 5.06
CA PRO A 87 4.11 -6.85 6.51
C PRO A 87 5.29 -7.31 7.35
N SER A 88 5.88 -8.45 6.99
CA SER A 88 7.01 -9.04 7.70
C SER A 88 8.32 -8.26 7.58
N LYS A 89 8.42 -7.39 6.57
CA LYS A 89 9.63 -6.59 6.30
C LYS A 89 9.50 -5.13 6.75
N ILE A 90 8.37 -4.75 7.35
CA ILE A 90 8.19 -3.40 7.91
C ILE A 90 8.91 -3.33 9.26
N PRO A 91 9.83 -2.36 9.47
CA PRO A 91 10.49 -2.16 10.75
C PRO A 91 9.50 -1.96 11.90
N LYS A 92 9.69 -2.70 12.98
CA LYS A 92 8.90 -2.56 14.20
C LYS A 92 9.68 -1.76 15.23
N THR A 93 9.05 -0.75 15.80
CA THR A 93 9.65 0.05 16.87
C THR A 93 9.05 -0.33 18.22
N PRO A 94 9.80 -0.23 19.35
CA PRO A 94 9.29 -0.57 20.67
C PRO A 94 8.06 0.23 21.12
N GLY A 95 7.78 1.36 20.48
CA GLY A 95 6.62 2.22 20.74
C GLY A 95 5.33 1.84 20.00
N ASP A 96 5.34 0.83 19.14
CA ASP A 96 4.20 0.42 18.30
C ASP A 96 3.11 -0.35 19.07
N ARG A 97 2.94 -0.09 20.35
CA ARG A 97 1.96 -0.80 21.20
C ARG A 97 0.51 -0.41 20.90
N VAL A 98 0.26 0.80 20.42
CA VAL A 98 -1.08 1.28 20.05
C VAL A 98 -1.19 1.27 18.53
N LYS A 99 -1.89 0.30 18.01
CA LYS A 99 -2.13 0.14 16.58
C LYS A 99 -3.44 0.84 16.20
N THR A 100 -3.38 1.83 15.33
CA THR A 100 -4.55 2.39 14.67
C THR A 100 -4.25 2.56 13.19
N ASP A 101 -5.25 2.35 12.35
CA ASP A 101 -5.13 2.45 10.89
C ASP A 101 -4.53 3.81 10.44
N ARG A 102 -4.86 4.85 11.18
CA ARG A 102 -4.28 6.20 10.96
C ARG A 102 -2.78 6.23 11.24
N LEU A 103 -2.32 5.63 12.34
CA LEU A 103 -0.91 5.56 12.71
C LEU A 103 -0.13 4.67 11.75
N ASP A 104 -0.74 3.60 11.26
CA ASP A 104 -0.14 2.71 10.27
C ASP A 104 0.11 3.44 8.95
N ALA A 105 -0.84 4.25 8.46
CA ALA A 105 -0.65 5.08 7.27
C ALA A 105 0.47 6.12 7.46
N ILE A 106 0.53 6.78 8.61
CA ILE A 106 1.60 7.74 8.96
C ILE A 106 2.96 7.04 9.00
N LYS A 107 3.02 5.87 9.62
CA LYS A 107 4.24 5.08 9.72
C LYS A 107 4.78 4.71 8.34
N LEU A 108 3.92 4.22 7.44
CA LEU A 108 4.30 3.89 6.07
C LEU A 108 4.86 5.11 5.33
N ALA A 109 4.22 6.26 5.43
CA ALA A 109 4.71 7.50 4.79
C ALA A 109 6.07 7.93 5.35
N ARG A 110 6.28 7.82 6.66
CA ARG A 110 7.58 8.15 7.31
C ARG A 110 8.69 7.21 6.89
N LEU A 111 8.42 5.90 6.89
CA LEU A 111 9.40 4.89 6.49
C LEU A 111 9.75 4.99 4.99
N LEU A 112 8.77 5.34 4.15
CA LEU A 112 9.03 5.61 2.74
C LEU A 112 9.95 6.82 2.56
N LYS A 113 9.71 7.90 3.29
CA LYS A 113 10.57 9.11 3.27
C LYS A 113 11.98 8.81 3.78
N ALA A 114 12.13 7.95 4.77
CA ALA A 114 13.42 7.56 5.35
C ALA A 114 14.16 6.50 4.51
N GLU A 115 13.56 6.02 3.41
CA GLU A 115 14.10 4.95 2.58
C GLU A 115 14.36 3.63 3.34
N GLU A 116 13.58 3.38 4.38
CA GLU A 116 13.72 2.20 5.26
C GLU A 116 12.80 1.04 4.85
N LEU A 117 12.05 1.17 3.76
CA LEU A 117 11.14 0.14 3.29
C LEU A 117 11.76 -0.71 2.19
N THR A 118 11.60 -2.02 2.33
CA THR A 118 11.91 -2.98 1.25
C THR A 118 10.61 -3.29 0.51
N HIS A 119 10.51 -2.82 -0.73
CA HIS A 119 9.36 -3.13 -1.58
C HIS A 119 9.47 -4.53 -2.16
N ILE A 120 8.30 -5.13 -2.42
CA ILE A 120 8.19 -6.43 -3.08
C ILE A 120 8.00 -6.25 -4.59
N TYR A 121 8.39 -7.26 -5.34
CA TYR A 121 8.04 -7.36 -6.75
C TYR A 121 6.52 -7.55 -6.90
N VAL A 122 5.90 -6.75 -7.74
CA VAL A 122 4.48 -6.90 -8.11
C VAL A 122 4.41 -7.73 -9.39
N PRO A 123 3.80 -8.91 -9.35
CA PRO A 123 3.70 -9.79 -10.53
C PRO A 123 2.78 -9.17 -11.59
N GLU A 124 2.99 -9.58 -12.85
CA GLU A 124 2.02 -9.31 -13.90
C GLU A 124 0.68 -9.99 -13.59
N GLU A 125 -0.42 -9.50 -14.18
CA GLU A 125 -1.77 -10.03 -13.89
C GLU A 125 -1.87 -11.53 -14.19
N GLU A 126 -1.26 -11.99 -15.27
CA GLU A 126 -1.25 -13.39 -15.67
C GLU A 126 -0.54 -14.28 -14.65
N ASP A 127 0.61 -13.85 -14.16
CA ASP A 127 1.38 -14.56 -13.14
C ASP A 127 0.64 -14.58 -11.79
N GLU A 128 -0.09 -13.52 -11.47
CA GLU A 128 -0.92 -13.45 -10.27
C GLU A 128 -2.05 -14.48 -10.30
N VAL A 129 -2.73 -14.63 -11.45
CA VAL A 129 -3.78 -15.64 -11.64
C VAL A 129 -3.22 -17.06 -11.47
N VAL A 130 -2.09 -17.36 -12.08
CA VAL A 130 -1.44 -18.68 -11.96
C VAL A 130 -1.06 -18.98 -10.52
N ARG A 131 -0.50 -18.00 -9.82
CA ARG A 131 -0.14 -18.12 -8.40
C ARG A 131 -1.36 -18.37 -7.52
N ASP A 132 -2.44 -17.65 -7.75
CA ASP A 132 -3.67 -17.78 -6.97
C ASP A 132 -4.36 -19.13 -7.22
N LEU A 133 -4.34 -19.63 -8.46
CA LEU A 133 -4.78 -20.99 -8.80
C LEU A 133 -3.94 -22.05 -8.08
N SER A 134 -2.62 -21.90 -8.06
CA SER A 134 -1.73 -22.85 -7.37
C SER A 134 -2.03 -22.89 -5.86
N ARG A 135 -2.24 -21.73 -5.25
CA ARG A 135 -2.63 -21.65 -3.82
C ARG A 135 -3.98 -22.28 -3.54
N LEU A 136 -4.97 -22.06 -4.39
CA LEU A 136 -6.29 -22.69 -4.26
C LEU A 136 -6.19 -24.22 -4.37
N LEU A 137 -5.39 -24.73 -5.29
CA LEU A 137 -5.15 -26.16 -5.43
C LEU A 137 -4.48 -26.73 -4.17
N GLU A 138 -3.51 -26.06 -3.63
CA GLU A 138 -2.81 -26.45 -2.41
C GLU A 138 -3.75 -26.52 -1.20
N VAL A 139 -4.60 -25.52 -1.01
CA VAL A 139 -5.65 -25.51 0.02
C VAL A 139 -6.63 -26.66 -0.17
N ALA A 140 -7.13 -26.88 -1.39
CA ALA A 140 -8.03 -27.98 -1.68
C ALA A 140 -7.41 -29.35 -1.40
N MET A 141 -6.13 -29.55 -1.70
CA MET A 141 -5.40 -30.79 -1.40
C MET A 141 -5.24 -31.00 0.13
N LEU A 142 -4.96 -29.94 0.88
CA LEU A 142 -4.87 -29.99 2.35
C LEU A 142 -6.23 -30.35 2.95
N ASP A 143 -7.31 -29.72 2.52
CA ASP A 143 -8.66 -29.99 2.97
C ASP A 143 -9.08 -31.44 2.68
N LEU A 144 -8.76 -31.96 1.49
CA LEU A 144 -9.01 -33.36 1.13
C LEU A 144 -8.24 -34.33 2.03
N ASN A 145 -6.98 -34.06 2.31
CA ASN A 145 -6.16 -34.88 3.20
C ASN A 145 -6.71 -34.89 4.63
N ASP A 146 -7.16 -33.74 5.12
CA ASP A 146 -7.75 -33.63 6.45
C ASP A 146 -9.12 -34.33 6.53
N ALA A 147 -9.93 -34.26 5.48
CA ALA A 147 -11.17 -35.02 5.38
C ALA A 147 -10.92 -36.54 5.40
N ARG A 148 -9.91 -37.02 4.68
CA ARG A 148 -9.52 -38.44 4.68
C ARG A 148 -9.05 -38.95 6.03
N LYS A 149 -8.35 -38.13 6.83
CA LYS A 149 -7.91 -38.48 8.19
C LYS A 149 -9.05 -38.57 9.18
N ARG A 150 -10.19 -37.92 8.93
CA ARG A 150 -11.39 -37.97 9.79
C ARG A 150 -12.29 -39.17 9.54
N LEU A 151 -12.09 -39.90 8.46
CA LEU A 151 -12.74 -41.14 8.15
C LEU A 151 -12.04 -42.33 8.83
#